data_966424863abcb59ab7659b014d8ad9c3
#
_entry.id   966424863abcb59ab7659b014d8ad9c3
#
_cell.length_a   1.000
_cell.length_b   1.000
_cell.length_c   1.000
_cell.angle_alpha   90.00
_cell.angle_beta   90.00
_cell.angle_gamma   90.00
#
_symmetry.space_group_name_H-M   'P 1'
#
loop_
_entity.id
_entity.type
_entity.pdbx_description
1 polymer ?
#
loop_
_entity_poly.entity_id
_entity_poly.type
_entity_poly.pdbx_seq_one_letter_code
_entity_poly.pdbx_strand_id
1 'polypeptide(L)'
;MLGVVVMDVNYKNPKKYKTAKYPIRQPIYLTWLIQMLSKMMLIGKEHKVEKFNMEGLKPPYLLLSNHMSFVDFELVSLGTYPQRVNNVVNIDGFYMRAWLLEWIGAICTRKFTTDLHLIKSIKKVIERGDVLCMYPEARYSPDGTTAYLPESLGALVKMLNVPVVVVTHHGNYLHSPFWNFRKKRKVPLYTTFNKIWDPEDYASLSIDEINDGLKKAFEYDDYKYQKENGILITEPYRAEGLHKILYQCPHCKTESKMASEGAELYCTECGKRWYQNEDGSLTAKDGETEFSHIPDWFDWEREQVREQVRNGTYHFEDEVEVYSLPRCYKYEPLGFAKLTHTIEDGFILEGHYRGQDYKIHRMPLQTNSLHIEYDFLRIKPFDLVDISTENDSFYCYTTKPDVITKLAFATEEIYQLALENRRNAKK
;
A
#
# COMPACT_ATOMS: atom_id res chain seq x y z
N MET A 1 -21.54 -6.62 -26.06
CA MET A 1 -20.21 -6.40 -25.48
C MET A 1 -19.29 -5.88 -26.59
N LEU A 2 -19.18 -4.58 -26.76
CA LEU A 2 -18.17 -3.99 -27.63
C LEU A 2 -16.86 -4.03 -26.83
N GLY A 3 -15.91 -4.85 -27.27
CA GLY A 3 -14.60 -4.94 -26.66
C GLY A 3 -13.90 -3.58 -26.71
N VAL A 4 -13.63 -3.01 -25.55
CA VAL A 4 -12.79 -1.82 -25.43
C VAL A 4 -11.40 -2.22 -25.93
N VAL A 5 -10.98 -1.66 -27.06
CA VAL A 5 -9.64 -1.89 -27.61
C VAL A 5 -8.66 -1.14 -26.71
N VAL A 6 -8.01 -1.85 -25.81
CA VAL A 6 -6.86 -1.33 -25.07
C VAL A 6 -5.70 -1.24 -26.08
N MET A 7 -5.34 -0.04 -26.48
CA MET A 7 -4.18 0.18 -27.33
C MET A 7 -2.93 0.29 -26.44
N ASP A 8 -2.12 -0.75 -26.43
CA ASP A 8 -0.83 -0.80 -25.70
C ASP A 8 0.13 0.28 -26.21
N VAL A 9 0.97 0.77 -25.31
CA VAL A 9 2.03 1.73 -25.66
C VAL A 9 3.07 1.06 -26.58
N ASN A 10 3.33 1.65 -27.72
CA ASN A 10 4.33 1.15 -28.67
C ASN A 10 5.75 1.64 -28.32
N TYR A 11 6.47 0.86 -27.55
CA TYR A 11 7.85 1.16 -27.18
C TYR A 11 8.83 0.87 -28.33
N LYS A 12 9.88 1.69 -28.46
CA LYS A 12 10.95 1.48 -29.46
C LYS A 12 11.70 0.15 -29.28
N ASN A 13 11.75 -0.38 -28.06
CA ASN A 13 12.32 -1.69 -27.74
C ASN A 13 11.33 -2.49 -26.89
N PRO A 14 10.65 -3.51 -27.48
CA PRO A 14 9.58 -4.24 -26.83
C PRO A 14 10.04 -5.23 -25.75
N LYS A 15 11.33 -5.34 -25.43
CA LYS A 15 11.81 -6.25 -24.37
C LYS A 15 11.40 -5.71 -23.00
N LYS A 16 10.15 -6.00 -22.61
CA LYS A 16 9.64 -5.75 -21.27
C LYS A 16 10.30 -6.68 -20.25
N TYR A 17 10.41 -6.25 -19.00
CA TYR A 17 10.83 -7.12 -17.91
C TYR A 17 9.81 -8.23 -17.72
N LYS A 18 10.28 -9.46 -17.70
CA LYS A 18 9.40 -10.64 -17.50
C LYS A 18 9.17 -10.82 -16.00
N THR A 19 8.03 -10.35 -15.50
CA THR A 19 7.57 -10.66 -14.14
C THR A 19 7.34 -12.17 -13.96
N ALA A 20 7.07 -12.87 -15.05
CA ALA A 20 6.82 -14.31 -15.12
C ALA A 20 8.05 -15.21 -14.87
N LYS A 21 9.06 -14.75 -14.14
CA LYS A 21 10.17 -15.60 -13.68
C LYS A 21 9.79 -16.26 -12.36
N TYR A 22 9.95 -17.59 -12.29
CA TYR A 22 9.79 -18.29 -11.02
C TYR A 22 10.91 -17.88 -10.05
N PRO A 23 10.56 -17.63 -8.77
CA PRO A 23 11.56 -17.26 -7.77
C PRO A 23 12.53 -18.40 -7.53
N ILE A 24 13.81 -18.09 -7.46
CA ILE A 24 14.82 -19.06 -7.07
C ILE A 24 14.69 -19.37 -5.57
N ARG A 25 15.25 -20.49 -5.13
CA ARG A 25 15.42 -20.74 -3.70
C ARG A 25 16.56 -19.88 -3.19
N GLN A 26 16.28 -19.05 -2.20
CA GLN A 26 17.30 -18.18 -1.58
C GLN A 26 18.48 -19.02 -1.05
N PRO A 27 19.73 -18.75 -1.46
CA PRO A 27 20.90 -19.38 -0.85
C PRO A 27 20.98 -19.11 0.66
N ILE A 28 21.34 -20.13 1.45
CA ILE A 28 21.31 -20.01 2.91
C ILE A 28 22.24 -18.91 3.46
N TYR A 29 23.37 -18.66 2.83
CA TYR A 29 24.30 -17.60 3.24
C TYR A 29 23.70 -16.20 3.06
N LEU A 30 22.72 -16.02 2.16
CA LEU A 30 22.02 -14.77 1.99
C LEU A 30 21.10 -14.45 3.18
N THR A 31 20.56 -15.45 3.86
CA THR A 31 19.76 -15.20 5.07
C THR A 31 20.61 -14.52 6.14
N TRP A 32 21.85 -14.99 6.32
CA TRP A 32 22.81 -14.38 7.23
C TRP A 32 23.20 -12.96 6.78
N LEU A 33 23.50 -12.76 5.50
CA LEU A 33 23.88 -11.46 4.96
C LEU A 33 22.74 -10.44 5.11
N ILE A 34 21.51 -10.83 4.76
CA ILE A 34 20.33 -9.97 4.92
C ILE A 34 20.13 -9.60 6.38
N GLN A 35 20.23 -10.56 7.29
CA GLN A 35 20.13 -10.30 8.73
C GLN A 35 21.21 -9.32 9.21
N MET A 36 22.45 -9.50 8.79
CA MET A 36 23.55 -8.60 9.13
C MET A 36 23.27 -7.18 8.64
N LEU A 37 22.86 -7.03 7.39
CA LEU A 37 22.52 -5.72 6.81
C LEU A 37 21.32 -5.09 7.51
N SER A 38 20.27 -5.88 7.83
CA SER A 38 19.10 -5.39 8.58
C SER A 38 19.49 -4.88 9.95
N LYS A 39 20.35 -5.61 10.69
CA LYS A 39 20.90 -5.14 11.98
C LYS A 39 21.68 -3.83 11.83
N MET A 40 22.48 -3.69 10.78
CA MET A 40 23.22 -2.45 10.51
C MET A 40 22.26 -1.26 10.24
N MET A 41 21.18 -1.47 9.51
CA MET A 41 20.18 -0.42 9.22
C MET A 41 19.34 -0.04 10.46
N LEU A 42 19.30 -0.90 11.45
CA LEU A 42 18.60 -0.66 12.72
C LEU A 42 19.52 -0.07 13.81
N ILE A 43 20.82 0.13 13.54
CA ILE A 43 21.73 0.78 14.50
C ILE A 43 21.20 2.18 14.86
N GLY A 44 21.13 2.47 16.15
CA GLY A 44 20.63 3.74 16.68
C GLY A 44 19.09 3.86 16.71
N LYS A 45 18.38 2.77 16.35
CA LYS A 45 16.92 2.68 16.54
C LYS A 45 16.63 1.69 17.66
N GLU A 46 15.83 2.13 18.63
CA GLU A 46 15.27 1.19 19.61
C GLU A 46 14.29 0.26 18.90
N HIS A 47 14.51 -1.06 19.03
CA HIS A 47 13.67 -2.05 18.37
C HIS A 47 13.57 -3.35 19.17
N LYS A 48 12.39 -3.98 19.07
CA LYS A 48 12.09 -5.26 19.69
C LYS A 48 11.33 -6.15 18.72
N VAL A 49 11.63 -7.44 18.71
CA VAL A 49 10.88 -8.44 17.93
C VAL A 49 10.47 -9.56 18.87
N GLU A 50 9.18 -9.87 18.91
CA GLU A 50 8.62 -10.97 19.71
C GLU A 50 7.82 -11.94 18.85
N LYS A 51 7.77 -13.20 19.33
CA LYS A 51 7.08 -14.29 18.65
C LYS A 51 6.09 -14.96 19.59
N PHE A 52 4.86 -15.12 19.12
CA PHE A 52 3.77 -15.73 19.85
C PHE A 52 3.26 -16.96 19.08
N ASN A 53 3.01 -18.05 19.80
CA ASN A 53 2.51 -19.32 19.26
C ASN A 53 3.37 -19.92 18.13
N MET A 54 4.66 -19.61 18.10
CA MET A 54 5.57 -20.06 17.03
C MET A 54 6.56 -21.13 17.49
N GLU A 55 6.42 -21.67 18.70
CA GLU A 55 7.29 -22.69 19.26
C GLU A 55 7.24 -23.96 18.37
N GLY A 56 8.41 -24.39 17.91
CA GLY A 56 8.53 -25.55 17.03
C GLY A 56 8.05 -25.35 15.58
N LEU A 57 7.54 -24.18 15.22
CA LEU A 57 7.09 -23.91 13.86
C LEU A 57 8.24 -23.99 12.86
N LYS A 58 8.07 -24.83 11.85
CA LYS A 58 9.02 -25.02 10.74
C LYS A 58 8.37 -24.63 9.41
N PRO A 59 9.15 -24.13 8.43
CA PRO A 59 8.62 -23.91 7.08
C PRO A 59 8.11 -25.22 6.45
N PRO A 60 7.11 -25.14 5.55
CA PRO A 60 6.57 -23.91 4.97
C PRO A 60 5.50 -23.26 5.85
N TYR A 61 5.42 -21.92 5.82
CA TYR A 61 4.29 -21.17 6.38
C TYR A 61 4.08 -19.85 5.61
N LEU A 62 2.87 -19.33 5.66
CA LEU A 62 2.50 -18.04 5.10
C LEU A 62 2.69 -16.96 6.16
N LEU A 63 3.48 -15.94 5.84
CA LEU A 63 3.70 -14.77 6.67
C LEU A 63 2.99 -13.57 6.02
N LEU A 64 2.00 -13.04 6.71
CA LEU A 64 1.21 -11.87 6.32
C LEU A 64 1.59 -10.70 7.23
N SER A 65 2.09 -9.62 6.67
CA SER A 65 2.54 -8.46 7.45
C SER A 65 1.72 -7.23 7.11
N ASN A 66 1.38 -6.42 8.12
CA ASN A 66 0.94 -5.05 7.87
C ASN A 66 2.09 -4.25 7.25
N HIS A 67 1.77 -3.14 6.57
CA HIS A 67 2.78 -2.37 5.83
C HIS A 67 2.79 -0.91 6.28
N MET A 68 3.67 -0.61 7.22
CA MET A 68 3.69 0.67 7.94
C MET A 68 4.77 1.62 7.45
N SER A 69 5.97 1.10 7.16
CA SER A 69 7.08 1.93 6.69
C SER A 69 8.20 1.13 6.02
N PHE A 70 9.20 1.84 5.48
CA PHE A 70 10.35 1.20 4.83
C PHE A 70 11.20 0.32 5.76
N VAL A 71 11.06 0.44 7.08
CA VAL A 71 11.81 -0.35 8.07
C VAL A 71 11.16 -1.72 8.35
N ASP A 72 10.00 -1.99 7.82
CA ASP A 72 9.28 -3.26 8.04
C ASP A 72 10.08 -4.47 7.58
N PHE A 73 10.75 -4.37 6.43
CA PHE A 73 11.55 -5.45 5.87
C PHE A 73 12.69 -5.88 6.79
N GLU A 74 13.39 -4.94 7.42
CA GLU A 74 14.49 -5.20 8.34
C GLU A 74 14.00 -5.98 9.56
N LEU A 75 12.84 -5.60 10.12
CA LEU A 75 12.26 -6.25 11.30
C LEU A 75 11.71 -7.64 10.96
N VAL A 76 11.07 -7.80 9.78
CA VAL A 76 10.68 -9.12 9.28
C VAL A 76 11.90 -10.02 9.13
N SER A 77 13.00 -9.50 8.57
CA SER A 77 14.24 -10.26 8.39
C SER A 77 14.86 -10.71 9.72
N LEU A 78 14.80 -9.87 10.75
CA LEU A 78 15.25 -10.25 12.11
C LEU A 78 14.40 -11.37 12.70
N GLY A 79 13.07 -11.24 12.56
CA GLY A 79 12.13 -12.22 13.15
C GLY A 79 12.13 -13.57 12.44
N THR A 80 12.46 -13.61 11.16
CA THR A 80 12.43 -14.85 10.37
C THR A 80 13.73 -15.61 10.33
N TYR A 81 14.86 -14.99 10.67
CA TYR A 81 16.15 -15.67 10.67
C TYR A 81 16.15 -16.94 11.57
N PRO A 82 16.73 -18.08 11.13
CA PRO A 82 17.54 -18.31 9.92
C PRO A 82 16.75 -18.81 8.70
N GLN A 83 15.42 -18.66 8.68
CA GLN A 83 14.58 -19.21 7.62
C GLN A 83 14.81 -18.51 6.27
N ARG A 84 14.59 -19.25 5.18
CA ARG A 84 14.53 -18.68 3.84
C ARG A 84 13.17 -18.05 3.61
N VAL A 85 13.15 -16.78 3.23
CA VAL A 85 11.92 -16.01 3.01
C VAL A 85 11.88 -15.50 1.58
N ASN A 86 10.82 -15.82 0.86
CA ASN A 86 10.54 -15.24 -0.43
C ASN A 86 9.49 -14.14 -0.26
N ASN A 87 9.86 -12.92 -0.58
CA ASN A 87 8.97 -11.76 -0.46
C ASN A 87 8.28 -11.47 -1.79
N VAL A 88 6.99 -11.14 -1.73
CA VAL A 88 6.27 -10.55 -2.87
C VAL A 88 6.59 -9.06 -2.91
N VAL A 89 7.13 -8.58 -4.04
CA VAL A 89 7.63 -7.22 -4.20
C VAL A 89 7.07 -6.60 -5.49
N ASN A 90 6.61 -5.35 -5.40
CA ASN A 90 6.13 -4.62 -6.57
C ASN A 90 7.27 -4.36 -7.58
N ILE A 91 6.92 -4.21 -8.86
CA ILE A 91 7.87 -4.00 -9.96
C ILE A 91 8.75 -2.77 -9.79
N ASP A 92 8.25 -1.71 -9.16
CA ASP A 92 9.05 -0.53 -8.82
C ASP A 92 10.17 -0.83 -7.80
N GLY A 93 9.96 -1.79 -6.90
CA GLY A 93 11.00 -2.32 -6.02
C GLY A 93 12.16 -2.97 -6.80
N PHE A 94 11.89 -3.51 -7.98
CA PHE A 94 12.91 -4.09 -8.87
C PHE A 94 13.69 -3.03 -9.67
N TYR A 95 13.27 -1.77 -9.67
CA TYR A 95 13.97 -0.71 -10.39
C TYR A 95 15.46 -0.64 -10.02
N MET A 96 16.33 -0.78 -11.02
CA MET A 96 17.80 -0.83 -10.90
C MET A 96 18.36 -1.99 -10.03
N ARG A 97 17.50 -2.81 -9.41
CA ARG A 97 17.88 -3.88 -8.46
C ARG A 97 17.33 -5.25 -8.85
N ALA A 98 16.79 -5.41 -10.05
CA ALA A 98 16.13 -6.66 -10.47
C ALA A 98 17.04 -7.89 -10.26
N TRP A 99 18.33 -7.81 -10.61
CA TRP A 99 19.30 -8.89 -10.40
C TRP A 99 19.46 -9.29 -8.93
N LEU A 100 19.48 -8.31 -8.02
CA LEU A 100 19.61 -8.56 -6.59
C LEU A 100 18.33 -9.20 -6.02
N LEU A 101 17.15 -8.64 -6.36
CA LEU A 101 15.87 -9.16 -5.90
C LEU A 101 15.60 -10.58 -6.45
N GLU A 102 15.97 -10.84 -7.70
CA GLU A 102 15.91 -12.19 -8.26
C GLU A 102 16.84 -13.14 -7.49
N TRP A 103 18.06 -12.71 -7.14
CA TRP A 103 19.03 -13.51 -6.40
C TRP A 103 18.58 -13.85 -4.97
N ILE A 104 17.89 -12.95 -4.29
CA ILE A 104 17.30 -13.24 -2.98
C ILE A 104 15.94 -13.98 -3.08
N GLY A 105 15.49 -14.28 -4.28
CA GLY A 105 14.26 -15.05 -4.52
C GLY A 105 12.98 -14.25 -4.37
N ALA A 106 13.00 -12.92 -4.53
CA ALA A 106 11.80 -12.10 -4.51
C ALA A 106 10.88 -12.43 -5.70
N ILE A 107 9.57 -12.36 -5.47
CA ILE A 107 8.54 -12.57 -6.48
C ILE A 107 8.09 -11.19 -6.96
N CYS A 108 8.33 -10.90 -8.25
CA CYS A 108 7.90 -9.65 -8.85
C CYS A 108 6.41 -9.68 -9.16
N THR A 109 5.68 -8.64 -8.79
CA THR A 109 4.27 -8.44 -9.14
C THR A 109 3.99 -7.01 -9.57
N ARG A 110 2.80 -6.77 -10.15
CA ARG A 110 2.22 -5.44 -10.33
C ARG A 110 1.02 -5.29 -9.42
N LYS A 111 0.95 -4.17 -8.71
CA LYS A 111 -0.10 -3.93 -7.72
C LYS A 111 -1.49 -3.91 -8.37
N PHE A 112 -2.46 -4.44 -7.65
CA PHE A 112 -3.89 -4.42 -8.00
C PHE A 112 -4.20 -4.98 -9.41
N THR A 113 -3.44 -5.99 -9.83
CA THR A 113 -3.69 -6.72 -11.08
C THR A 113 -3.96 -8.19 -10.82
N THR A 114 -4.71 -8.85 -11.72
CA THR A 114 -4.90 -10.30 -11.67
C THR A 114 -3.67 -10.97 -12.27
N ASP A 115 -2.83 -11.58 -11.43
CA ASP A 115 -1.58 -12.22 -11.85
C ASP A 115 -1.59 -13.72 -11.54
N LEU A 116 -1.94 -14.54 -12.53
CA LEU A 116 -1.91 -16.01 -12.41
C LEU A 116 -0.49 -16.55 -12.21
N HIS A 117 0.54 -15.81 -12.68
CA HIS A 117 1.92 -16.23 -12.49
C HIS A 117 2.37 -16.01 -11.04
N LEU A 118 1.90 -14.94 -10.40
CA LEU A 118 2.10 -14.69 -8.97
C LEU A 118 1.62 -15.90 -8.16
N ILE A 119 0.38 -16.37 -8.40
CA ILE A 119 -0.19 -17.54 -7.71
C ILE A 119 0.65 -18.81 -7.92
N LYS A 120 1.12 -19.06 -9.15
CA LYS A 120 2.01 -20.20 -9.42
C LYS A 120 3.36 -20.07 -8.71
N SER A 121 3.91 -18.87 -8.65
CA SER A 121 5.17 -18.60 -7.96
C SER A 121 5.07 -18.78 -6.45
N ILE A 122 3.97 -18.32 -5.86
CA ILE A 122 3.62 -18.50 -4.45
C ILE A 122 3.52 -20.01 -4.12
N LYS A 123 2.74 -20.78 -4.89
CA LYS A 123 2.63 -22.24 -4.71
C LYS A 123 4.00 -22.91 -4.73
N LYS A 124 4.84 -22.57 -5.70
CA LYS A 124 6.17 -23.15 -5.83
C LYS A 124 7.09 -22.85 -4.63
N VAL A 125 6.96 -21.70 -3.99
CA VAL A 125 7.70 -21.37 -2.76
C VAL A 125 7.27 -22.28 -1.62
N ILE A 126 5.96 -22.44 -1.43
CA ILE A 126 5.38 -23.28 -0.37
C ILE A 126 5.71 -24.76 -0.60
N GLU A 127 5.53 -25.27 -1.82
CA GLU A 127 5.81 -26.69 -2.19
C GLU A 127 7.27 -27.08 -1.96
N ARG A 128 8.22 -26.17 -2.07
CA ARG A 128 9.64 -26.44 -1.80
C ARG A 128 10.07 -26.26 -0.33
N GLY A 129 9.11 -25.92 0.56
CA GLY A 129 9.32 -25.84 2.00
C GLY A 129 9.98 -24.54 2.46
N ASP A 130 9.75 -23.42 1.79
CA ASP A 130 10.25 -22.11 2.19
C ASP A 130 9.12 -21.22 2.78
N VAL A 131 9.47 -20.12 3.44
CA VAL A 131 8.52 -19.14 3.95
C VAL A 131 8.12 -18.19 2.84
N LEU A 132 6.82 -17.96 2.67
CA LEU A 132 6.29 -16.89 1.83
C LEU A 132 5.94 -15.68 2.70
N CYS A 133 6.49 -14.52 2.40
CA CYS A 133 6.12 -13.25 3.03
C CYS A 133 5.42 -12.35 2.01
N MET A 134 4.27 -11.81 2.41
CA MET A 134 3.56 -10.82 1.64
C MET A 134 2.87 -9.77 2.53
N TYR A 135 2.70 -8.60 1.95
CA TYR A 135 1.97 -7.48 2.54
C TYR A 135 0.61 -7.39 1.84
N PRO A 136 -0.46 -7.94 2.42
CA PRO A 136 -1.74 -8.08 1.71
C PRO A 136 -2.42 -6.75 1.39
N GLU A 137 -2.09 -5.70 2.13
CA GLU A 137 -2.54 -4.32 1.88
C GLU A 137 -2.00 -3.75 0.57
N ALA A 138 -0.90 -4.31 0.05
CA ALA A 138 -0.21 -3.93 -1.19
C ALA A 138 0.24 -2.46 -1.28
N ARG A 139 0.13 -1.70 -0.19
CA ARG A 139 0.59 -0.32 -0.05
C ARG A 139 0.96 -0.04 1.41
N TYR A 140 1.73 1.03 1.65
CA TYR A 140 1.93 1.54 3.01
C TYR A 140 0.64 2.13 3.54
N SER A 141 0.41 1.98 4.85
CA SER A 141 -0.71 2.64 5.51
C SER A 141 -0.58 4.17 5.39
N PRO A 142 -1.59 4.88 4.89
CA PRO A 142 -1.54 6.34 4.81
C PRO A 142 -1.76 7.03 6.16
N ASP A 143 -2.59 6.45 7.04
CA ASP A 143 -3.05 7.05 8.29
C ASP A 143 -2.62 6.30 9.56
N GLY A 144 -1.83 5.21 9.41
CA GLY A 144 -1.37 4.38 10.53
C GLY A 144 -2.35 3.30 10.96
N THR A 145 -3.48 3.15 10.28
CA THR A 145 -4.43 2.05 10.49
C THR A 145 -4.27 0.96 9.43
N THR A 146 -4.97 -0.16 9.62
CA THR A 146 -5.00 -1.24 8.64
C THR A 146 -5.70 -0.78 7.36
N ALA A 147 -5.02 -0.93 6.22
CA ALA A 147 -5.62 -0.64 4.92
C ALA A 147 -6.54 -1.79 4.45
N TYR A 148 -7.20 -1.58 3.31
CA TYR A 148 -8.11 -2.57 2.72
C TYR A 148 -7.40 -3.90 2.43
N LEU A 149 -7.96 -5.00 2.93
CA LEU A 149 -7.51 -6.36 2.64
C LEU A 149 -8.34 -6.96 1.50
N PRO A 150 -7.71 -7.56 0.47
CA PRO A 150 -8.44 -8.13 -0.66
C PRO A 150 -9.26 -9.36 -0.26
N GLU A 151 -10.51 -9.47 -0.74
CA GLU A 151 -11.40 -10.61 -0.47
C GLU A 151 -10.82 -11.96 -0.96
N SER A 152 -9.87 -11.93 -1.88
CA SER A 152 -9.17 -13.14 -2.37
C SER A 152 -8.16 -13.72 -1.39
N LEU A 153 -7.86 -13.03 -0.28
CA LEU A 153 -6.84 -13.46 0.69
C LEU A 153 -7.22 -14.76 1.39
N GLY A 154 -8.49 -14.89 1.82
CA GLY A 154 -8.99 -16.14 2.42
C GLY A 154 -8.92 -17.33 1.47
N ALA A 155 -9.21 -17.11 0.18
CA ALA A 155 -9.06 -18.16 -0.84
C ALA A 155 -7.58 -18.56 -1.04
N LEU A 156 -6.66 -17.61 -0.97
CA LEU A 156 -5.22 -17.86 -1.01
C LEU A 156 -4.78 -18.71 0.19
N VAL A 157 -5.16 -18.33 1.41
CA VAL A 157 -4.86 -19.09 2.64
C VAL A 157 -5.35 -20.52 2.52
N LYS A 158 -6.61 -20.70 2.14
CA LYS A 158 -7.21 -22.05 1.97
C LYS A 158 -6.50 -22.89 0.90
N MET A 159 -6.10 -22.25 -0.21
CA MET A 159 -5.37 -22.92 -1.30
C MET A 159 -3.96 -23.35 -0.89
N LEU A 160 -3.26 -22.57 -0.09
CA LEU A 160 -1.88 -22.86 0.32
C LEU A 160 -1.81 -23.95 1.39
N ASN A 161 -2.81 -24.04 2.25
CA ASN A 161 -2.95 -25.08 3.28
C ASN A 161 -1.69 -25.24 4.15
N VAL A 162 -1.21 -24.12 4.72
CA VAL A 162 -0.01 -24.04 5.59
C VAL A 162 -0.29 -23.15 6.80
N PRO A 163 0.50 -23.26 7.90
CA PRO A 163 0.36 -22.34 9.03
C PRO A 163 0.38 -20.89 8.60
N VAL A 164 -0.45 -20.05 9.22
CA VAL A 164 -0.57 -18.61 8.96
C VAL A 164 -0.03 -17.82 10.13
N VAL A 165 0.97 -16.99 9.84
CA VAL A 165 1.61 -16.08 10.81
C VAL A 165 1.26 -14.65 10.40
N VAL A 166 0.70 -13.87 11.31
CA VAL A 166 0.51 -12.42 11.14
C VAL A 166 1.65 -11.68 11.82
N VAL A 167 2.23 -10.74 11.09
CA VAL A 167 3.25 -9.83 11.60
C VAL A 167 2.62 -8.45 11.75
N THR A 168 2.71 -7.89 12.95
CA THR A 168 2.25 -6.54 13.23
C THR A 168 3.43 -5.67 13.62
N HIS A 169 3.64 -4.59 12.88
CA HIS A 169 4.62 -3.57 13.19
C HIS A 169 3.95 -2.45 13.97
N HIS A 170 4.51 -2.12 15.12
CA HIS A 170 4.05 -1.08 16.03
C HIS A 170 5.07 0.05 16.08
N GLY A 171 4.62 1.30 15.95
CA GLY A 171 5.47 2.49 15.93
C GLY A 171 6.19 2.72 14.59
N ASN A 172 6.14 1.78 13.66
CA ASN A 172 6.84 1.89 12.38
C ASN A 172 6.28 3.03 11.52
N TYR A 173 4.94 3.16 11.45
CA TYR A 173 4.31 4.28 10.77
C TYR A 173 4.67 5.60 11.46
N LEU A 174 4.54 5.69 12.77
CA LEU A 174 4.90 6.89 13.54
C LEU A 174 6.36 7.28 13.36
N HIS A 175 7.28 6.31 13.25
CA HIS A 175 8.70 6.54 12.98
C HIS A 175 8.95 7.19 11.61
N SER A 176 8.23 6.74 10.58
CA SER A 176 8.46 7.17 9.20
C SER A 176 7.17 7.07 8.38
N PRO A 177 6.18 7.96 8.63
CA PRO A 177 4.93 7.90 7.87
C PRO A 177 5.19 8.13 6.40
N PHE A 178 4.43 7.43 5.57
CA PHE A 178 4.64 7.36 4.13
C PHE A 178 4.56 8.74 3.44
N TRP A 179 3.70 9.62 3.94
CA TRP A 179 3.57 11.00 3.46
C TRP A 179 4.69 11.95 3.91
N ASN A 180 5.56 11.51 4.86
CA ASN A 180 6.75 12.27 5.31
C ASN A 180 7.95 11.36 5.62
N PHE A 181 8.19 10.36 4.81
CA PHE A 181 9.19 9.31 5.05
C PHE A 181 10.65 9.81 5.12
N ARG A 182 10.92 11.03 4.66
CA ARG A 182 12.26 11.63 4.71
C ARG A 182 12.60 12.16 6.10
N LYS A 183 11.63 12.63 6.87
CA LYS A 183 11.79 13.21 8.22
C LYS A 183 11.41 12.16 9.27
N LYS A 184 12.39 11.34 9.64
CA LYS A 184 12.19 10.26 10.60
C LYS A 184 12.03 10.81 12.01
N ARG A 185 11.16 10.15 12.79
CA ARG A 185 10.89 10.45 14.19
C ARG A 185 11.51 9.40 15.09
N LYS A 186 11.85 9.78 16.34
CA LYS A 186 12.40 8.89 17.35
C LYS A 186 11.26 8.13 18.04
N VAL A 187 10.87 7.01 17.46
CA VAL A 187 9.84 6.13 17.99
C VAL A 187 10.42 4.75 18.19
N PRO A 188 10.20 4.08 19.33
CA PRO A 188 10.54 2.68 19.52
C PRO A 188 9.80 1.80 18.52
N LEU A 189 10.51 0.89 17.86
CA LEU A 189 9.96 -0.03 16.88
C LEU A 189 9.68 -1.37 17.54
N TYR A 190 8.45 -1.83 17.52
CA TYR A 190 8.10 -3.11 18.08
C TYR A 190 7.41 -3.97 17.03
N THR A 191 7.86 -5.22 16.88
CA THR A 191 7.28 -6.13 15.88
C THR A 191 6.89 -7.43 16.52
N THR A 192 5.67 -7.85 16.32
CA THR A 192 5.13 -9.12 16.79
C THR A 192 4.92 -10.08 15.62
N PHE A 193 5.29 -11.34 15.82
CA PHE A 193 4.97 -12.47 14.96
C PHE A 193 4.01 -13.36 15.71
N ASN A 194 2.80 -13.52 15.22
CA ASN A 194 1.79 -14.34 15.87
C ASN A 194 1.26 -15.41 14.90
N LYS A 195 1.51 -16.69 15.19
CA LYS A 195 0.86 -17.77 14.46
C LYS A 195 -0.60 -17.81 14.89
N ILE A 196 -1.48 -17.43 13.98
CA ILE A 196 -2.92 -17.35 14.25
C ILE A 196 -3.65 -18.64 13.92
N TRP A 197 -3.14 -19.45 12.96
CA TRP A 197 -3.77 -20.69 12.52
C TRP A 197 -2.75 -21.73 12.08
N ASP A 198 -3.05 -22.98 12.39
CA ASP A 198 -2.58 -24.16 11.69
C ASP A 198 -3.63 -24.57 10.62
N PRO A 199 -3.29 -25.40 9.61
CA PRO A 199 -4.23 -25.79 8.54
C PRO A 199 -5.56 -26.36 9.05
N GLU A 200 -5.53 -27.07 10.16
CA GLU A 200 -6.70 -27.70 10.79
C GLU A 200 -7.69 -26.67 11.31
N ASP A 201 -7.22 -25.50 11.77
CA ASP A 201 -8.04 -24.46 12.38
C ASP A 201 -8.98 -23.80 11.35
N TYR A 202 -8.59 -23.73 10.08
CA TYR A 202 -9.38 -23.10 9.02
C TYR A 202 -9.89 -24.06 7.94
N ALA A 203 -9.61 -25.36 8.05
CA ALA A 203 -10.01 -26.34 7.04
C ALA A 203 -11.52 -26.35 6.79
N SER A 204 -12.34 -26.26 7.86
CA SER A 204 -13.80 -26.25 7.80
C SER A 204 -14.41 -24.88 7.54
N LEU A 205 -13.64 -23.80 7.68
CA LEU A 205 -14.14 -22.44 7.51
C LEU A 205 -14.43 -22.11 6.05
N SER A 206 -15.45 -21.30 5.81
CA SER A 206 -15.70 -20.67 4.52
C SER A 206 -14.62 -19.61 4.22
N ILE A 207 -14.54 -19.19 2.96
CA ILE A 207 -13.62 -18.11 2.56
C ILE A 207 -13.94 -16.80 3.30
N ASP A 208 -15.22 -16.51 3.50
CA ASP A 208 -15.66 -15.29 4.18
C ASP A 208 -15.28 -15.32 5.67
N GLU A 209 -15.45 -16.46 6.36
CA GLU A 209 -15.02 -16.61 7.75
C GLU A 209 -13.50 -16.48 7.91
N ILE A 210 -12.72 -16.99 6.94
CA ILE A 210 -11.27 -16.81 6.93
C ILE A 210 -10.93 -15.31 6.72
N ASN A 211 -11.59 -14.64 5.78
CA ASN A 211 -11.38 -13.21 5.56
C ASN A 211 -11.72 -12.38 6.80
N ASP A 212 -12.81 -12.68 7.50
CA ASP A 212 -13.20 -11.97 8.71
C ASP A 212 -12.20 -12.21 9.86
N GLY A 213 -11.69 -13.44 9.99
CA GLY A 213 -10.62 -13.75 10.94
C GLY A 213 -9.32 -13.00 10.61
N LEU A 214 -8.96 -12.89 9.33
CA LEU A 214 -7.79 -12.11 8.89
C LEU A 214 -7.98 -10.62 9.16
N LYS A 215 -9.15 -10.05 8.84
CA LYS A 215 -9.46 -8.63 9.15
C LYS A 215 -9.27 -8.34 10.64
N LYS A 216 -9.81 -9.21 11.51
CA LYS A 216 -9.64 -9.09 12.96
C LYS A 216 -8.17 -9.20 13.39
N ALA A 217 -7.39 -10.10 12.78
CA ALA A 217 -5.98 -10.28 13.10
C ALA A 217 -5.10 -9.11 12.62
N PHE A 218 -5.56 -8.36 11.61
CA PHE A 218 -4.91 -7.17 11.08
C PHE A 218 -5.39 -5.86 11.68
N GLU A 219 -6.46 -5.88 12.50
CA GLU A 219 -6.99 -4.66 13.12
C GLU A 219 -5.93 -3.96 13.94
N TYR A 220 -5.54 -2.77 13.51
CA TYR A 220 -4.45 -2.03 14.10
C TYR A 220 -4.58 -0.52 13.90
N ASP A 221 -4.05 0.24 14.84
CA ASP A 221 -4.02 1.69 14.85
C ASP A 221 -2.78 2.18 15.59
N ASP A 222 -1.82 2.78 14.86
CA ASP A 222 -0.53 3.19 15.41
C ASP A 222 -0.65 4.42 16.34
N TYR A 223 -1.66 5.28 16.14
CA TYR A 223 -1.92 6.41 17.04
C TYR A 223 -2.55 5.96 18.37
N LYS A 224 -3.44 4.94 18.37
CA LYS A 224 -3.88 4.31 19.61
C LYS A 224 -2.73 3.65 20.35
N TYR A 225 -1.90 2.91 19.62
CA TYR A 225 -0.69 2.31 20.18
C TYR A 225 0.23 3.38 20.79
N GLN A 226 0.44 4.50 20.12
CA GLN A 226 1.21 5.65 20.63
C GLN A 226 0.69 6.11 21.97
N LYS A 227 -0.61 6.36 22.06
CA LYS A 227 -1.27 6.87 23.26
C LYS A 227 -1.23 5.86 24.41
N GLU A 228 -1.53 4.60 24.15
CA GLU A 228 -1.54 3.52 25.14
C GLU A 228 -0.17 3.26 25.74
N ASN A 229 0.90 3.46 24.96
CA ASN A 229 2.28 3.25 25.39
C ASN A 229 2.99 4.54 25.84
N GLY A 230 2.27 5.68 25.88
CA GLY A 230 2.84 6.95 26.33
C GLY A 230 3.99 7.46 25.45
N ILE A 231 3.99 7.13 24.15
CA ILE A 231 5.04 7.54 23.21
C ILE A 231 4.85 9.01 22.85
N LEU A 232 5.85 9.84 23.13
CA LEU A 232 5.82 11.25 22.78
C LEU A 232 6.74 11.54 21.59
N ILE A 233 6.17 12.16 20.56
CA ILE A 233 6.87 12.60 19.35
C ILE A 233 7.13 14.11 19.48
N THR A 234 8.35 14.46 19.88
CA THR A 234 8.72 15.85 20.18
C THR A 234 9.31 16.60 18.97
N GLU A 235 9.50 15.91 17.85
CA GLU A 235 10.04 16.50 16.65
C GLU A 235 9.17 17.70 16.18
N PRO A 236 9.78 18.86 15.91
CA PRO A 236 9.02 20.05 15.57
C PRO A 236 8.30 19.95 14.22
N TYR A 237 8.72 19.03 13.37
CA TYR A 237 8.16 18.80 12.03
C TYR A 237 7.11 17.66 11.99
N ARG A 238 6.52 17.27 13.12
CA ARG A 238 5.67 16.08 13.22
C ARG A 238 4.38 16.14 12.39
N ALA A 239 3.84 17.33 12.12
CA ALA A 239 2.67 17.51 11.27
C ALA A 239 3.00 17.80 9.80
N GLU A 240 4.28 18.05 9.44
CA GLU A 240 4.63 18.40 8.06
C GLU A 240 4.30 17.25 7.09
N GLY A 241 3.53 17.55 6.06
CA GLY A 241 3.02 16.60 5.08
C GLY A 241 1.68 15.96 5.45
N LEU A 242 1.18 16.14 6.68
CA LEU A 242 -0.10 15.55 7.13
C LEU A 242 -1.29 16.02 6.27
N HIS A 243 -1.24 17.23 5.68
CA HIS A 243 -2.25 17.74 4.74
C HIS A 243 -2.43 16.87 3.49
N LYS A 244 -1.45 16.04 3.14
CA LYS A 244 -1.54 15.15 1.97
C LYS A 244 -2.52 14.02 2.15
N ILE A 245 -2.70 13.55 3.39
CA ILE A 245 -3.68 12.54 3.75
C ILE A 245 -4.96 13.15 4.31
N LEU A 246 -4.88 14.31 4.98
CA LEU A 246 -6.02 15.09 5.48
C LEU A 246 -6.24 16.29 4.54
N TYR A 247 -6.79 16.01 3.35
CA TYR A 247 -6.86 16.97 2.25
C TYR A 247 -8.12 17.83 2.28
N GLN A 248 -9.15 17.44 3.04
CA GLN A 248 -10.42 18.16 3.15
C GLN A 248 -10.57 18.80 4.54
N CYS A 249 -10.83 20.09 4.57
CA CYS A 249 -11.07 20.82 5.80
C CYS A 249 -12.42 20.40 6.45
N PRO A 250 -12.45 19.92 7.71
CA PRO A 250 -13.69 19.50 8.34
C PRO A 250 -14.59 20.69 8.74
N HIS A 251 -14.02 21.90 8.81
CA HIS A 251 -14.73 23.13 9.16
C HIS A 251 -15.49 23.72 7.96
N CYS A 252 -14.78 24.06 6.89
CA CYS A 252 -15.38 24.70 5.71
C CYS A 252 -15.70 23.73 4.55
N LYS A 253 -15.35 22.44 4.68
CA LYS A 253 -15.56 21.36 3.71
C LYS A 253 -14.77 21.50 2.40
N THR A 254 -13.92 22.52 2.27
CA THR A 254 -13.11 22.73 1.05
C THR A 254 -12.03 21.66 0.93
N GLU A 255 -11.87 21.09 -0.26
CA GLU A 255 -10.86 20.10 -0.60
C GLU A 255 -9.60 20.76 -1.16
N SER A 256 -8.44 20.10 -1.00
CA SER A 256 -7.12 20.50 -1.56
C SER A 256 -6.68 21.92 -1.18
N LYS A 257 -7.11 22.38 0.01
CA LYS A 257 -6.73 23.66 0.61
C LYS A 257 -6.12 23.48 1.99
N MET A 258 -5.78 22.26 2.34
CA MET A 258 -5.04 22.00 3.56
C MET A 258 -3.54 22.22 3.35
N ALA A 259 -2.85 22.67 4.37
CA ALA A 259 -1.40 22.83 4.40
C ALA A 259 -0.86 22.47 5.78
N SER A 260 0.42 22.17 5.90
CA SER A 260 1.04 21.86 7.19
C SER A 260 2.46 22.41 7.26
N GLU A 261 2.83 22.90 8.43
CA GLU A 261 4.16 23.40 8.74
C GLU A 261 4.50 23.12 10.21
N GLY A 262 5.68 22.57 10.45
CA GLY A 262 6.09 22.25 11.82
C GLY A 262 5.16 21.22 12.47
N ALA A 263 4.48 21.64 13.53
CA ALA A 263 3.49 20.85 14.26
C ALA A 263 2.04 21.29 13.96
N GLU A 264 1.84 22.12 12.95
CA GLU A 264 0.52 22.66 12.62
C GLU A 264 -0.01 22.12 11.30
N LEU A 265 -1.33 21.84 11.29
CA LEU A 265 -2.14 21.58 10.12
C LEU A 265 -3.16 22.73 10.00
N TYR A 266 -3.38 23.27 8.81
CA TYR A 266 -4.26 24.41 8.64
C TYR A 266 -4.93 24.44 7.26
N CYS A 267 -6.11 25.05 7.23
CA CYS A 267 -6.82 25.31 5.98
C CYS A 267 -6.47 26.69 5.44
N THR A 268 -6.00 26.79 4.21
CA THR A 268 -5.66 28.05 3.55
C THR A 268 -6.89 28.84 3.07
N GLU A 269 -8.07 28.20 3.01
CA GLU A 269 -9.32 28.84 2.60
C GLU A 269 -9.99 29.57 3.77
N CYS A 270 -10.25 28.88 4.89
CA CYS A 270 -10.94 29.46 6.05
C CYS A 270 -10.00 29.90 7.18
N GLY A 271 -8.72 29.59 7.11
CA GLY A 271 -7.71 29.98 8.12
C GLY A 271 -7.71 29.15 9.39
N LYS A 272 -8.63 28.17 9.55
CA LYS A 272 -8.66 27.34 10.76
C LYS A 272 -7.41 26.49 10.88
N ARG A 273 -6.91 26.32 12.14
CA ARG A 273 -5.64 25.67 12.44
C ARG A 273 -5.82 24.61 13.53
N TRP A 274 -5.07 23.51 13.40
CA TRP A 274 -4.95 22.44 14.39
C TRP A 274 -3.46 22.23 14.70
N TYR A 275 -3.17 21.98 15.96
CA TYR A 275 -1.85 21.62 16.43
C TYR A 275 -1.78 20.12 16.70
N GLN A 276 -0.80 19.44 16.13
CA GLN A 276 -0.52 18.05 16.46
C GLN A 276 0.29 17.99 17.74
N ASN A 277 -0.31 17.48 18.82
CA ASN A 277 0.34 17.26 20.08
C ASN A 277 1.41 16.17 20.02
N GLU A 278 2.25 16.08 21.02
CA GLU A 278 3.33 15.09 21.06
C GLU A 278 2.82 13.65 21.21
N ASP A 279 1.62 13.47 21.76
CA ASP A 279 0.91 12.19 21.87
C ASP A 279 0.18 11.78 20.57
N GLY A 280 0.32 12.53 19.49
CA GLY A 280 -0.30 12.28 18.19
C GLY A 280 -1.70 12.88 18.04
N SER A 281 -2.34 13.35 19.10
CA SER A 281 -3.66 13.98 19.03
C SER A 281 -3.62 15.34 18.33
N LEU A 282 -4.75 15.74 17.73
CA LEU A 282 -4.94 17.08 17.18
C LEU A 282 -5.77 17.94 18.15
N THR A 283 -5.41 19.23 18.26
CA THR A 283 -6.17 20.22 19.00
C THR A 283 -6.34 21.46 18.14
N ALA A 284 -7.57 21.94 17.94
CA ALA A 284 -7.81 23.19 17.25
C ALA A 284 -7.24 24.37 18.07
N LYS A 285 -6.61 25.33 17.38
CA LYS A 285 -6.11 26.55 18.06
C LYS A 285 -7.25 27.43 18.56
N ASP A 286 -8.35 27.45 17.80
CA ASP A 286 -9.53 28.24 18.11
C ASP A 286 -10.80 27.44 17.81
N GLY A 287 -11.80 27.56 18.68
CA GLY A 287 -13.10 26.89 18.54
C GLY A 287 -13.05 25.40 18.80
N GLU A 288 -13.93 24.66 18.14
CA GLU A 288 -14.09 23.21 18.30
C GLU A 288 -12.96 22.45 17.59
N THR A 289 -12.51 21.36 18.22
CA THR A 289 -11.66 20.34 17.61
C THR A 289 -12.56 19.27 17.00
N GLU A 290 -12.79 19.32 15.70
CA GLU A 290 -13.70 18.42 14.99
C GLU A 290 -13.23 16.97 15.09
N PHE A 291 -11.91 16.75 14.97
CA PHE A 291 -11.28 15.45 15.13
C PHE A 291 -9.99 15.60 15.95
N SER A 292 -9.91 14.91 17.07
CA SER A 292 -8.68 14.83 17.88
C SER A 292 -7.80 13.65 17.47
N HIS A 293 -8.36 12.65 16.80
CA HIS A 293 -7.70 11.44 16.34
C HIS A 293 -7.55 11.47 14.80
N ILE A 294 -6.33 11.37 14.31
CA ILE A 294 -6.03 11.51 12.86
C ILE A 294 -6.79 10.50 12.01
N PRO A 295 -6.85 9.19 12.37
CA PRO A 295 -7.64 8.23 11.61
C PRO A 295 -9.14 8.55 11.53
N ASP A 296 -9.74 9.15 12.56
CA ASP A 296 -11.15 9.53 12.51
C ASP A 296 -11.41 10.63 11.45
N TRP A 297 -10.48 11.57 11.29
CA TRP A 297 -10.56 12.56 10.22
C TRP A 297 -10.39 11.92 8.84
N PHE A 298 -9.44 11.02 8.70
CA PHE A 298 -9.20 10.27 7.46
C PHE A 298 -10.42 9.41 7.06
N ASP A 299 -11.06 8.76 8.03
CA ASP A 299 -12.29 8.00 7.82
C ASP A 299 -13.47 8.89 7.44
N TRP A 300 -13.58 10.08 8.06
CA TRP A 300 -14.59 11.06 7.68
C TRP A 300 -14.42 11.51 6.22
N GLU A 301 -13.20 11.76 5.74
CA GLU A 301 -12.93 12.09 4.34
C GLU A 301 -13.34 10.94 3.40
N ARG A 302 -13.06 9.71 3.80
CA ARG A 302 -13.50 8.51 3.06
C ARG A 302 -15.02 8.47 2.95
N GLU A 303 -15.73 8.78 4.02
CA GLU A 303 -17.20 8.78 4.01
C GLU A 303 -17.75 9.85 3.04
N GLN A 304 -17.14 11.05 2.99
CA GLN A 304 -17.53 12.08 2.01
C GLN A 304 -17.36 11.58 0.56
N VAL A 305 -16.28 10.86 0.28
CA VAL A 305 -16.06 10.25 -1.04
C VAL A 305 -17.05 9.12 -1.31
N ARG A 306 -17.34 8.28 -0.33
CA ARG A 306 -18.37 7.22 -0.43
C ARG A 306 -19.74 7.79 -0.77
N GLU A 307 -20.14 8.89 -0.13
CA GLU A 307 -21.37 9.59 -0.46
C GLU A 307 -21.38 10.10 -1.92
N GLN A 308 -20.28 10.71 -2.39
CA GLN A 308 -20.16 11.16 -3.77
C GLN A 308 -20.31 9.99 -4.76
N VAL A 309 -19.70 8.84 -4.46
CA VAL A 309 -19.79 7.64 -5.29
C VAL A 309 -21.22 7.08 -5.30
N ARG A 310 -21.86 6.95 -4.13
CA ARG A 310 -23.23 6.40 -4.02
C ARG A 310 -24.29 7.32 -4.65
N ASN A 311 -24.10 8.62 -4.57
CA ASN A 311 -25.01 9.62 -5.16
C ASN A 311 -24.74 9.88 -6.64
N GLY A 312 -23.76 9.24 -7.25
CA GLY A 312 -23.43 9.40 -8.68
C GLY A 312 -22.80 10.76 -9.02
N THR A 313 -22.27 11.49 -8.04
CA THR A 313 -21.67 12.81 -8.23
C THR A 313 -20.16 12.81 -8.33
N TYR A 314 -19.51 11.67 -8.07
CA TYR A 314 -18.07 11.55 -8.19
C TYR A 314 -17.63 11.58 -9.65
N HIS A 315 -16.69 12.46 -9.94
CA HIS A 315 -16.00 12.55 -11.21
C HIS A 315 -14.61 13.15 -11.01
N PHE A 316 -13.60 12.59 -11.64
CA PHE A 316 -12.26 13.15 -11.65
C PHE A 316 -11.72 13.19 -13.07
N GLU A 317 -11.07 14.30 -13.42
CA GLU A 317 -10.36 14.49 -14.67
C GLU A 317 -9.16 15.40 -14.43
N ASP A 318 -8.00 15.02 -14.98
CA ASP A 318 -6.76 15.81 -14.89
C ASP A 318 -5.88 15.55 -16.12
N GLU A 319 -5.02 16.49 -16.45
CA GLU A 319 -3.89 16.28 -17.34
C GLU A 319 -2.70 15.84 -16.52
N VAL A 320 -2.22 14.61 -16.73
CA VAL A 320 -1.16 14.00 -15.94
C VAL A 320 0.10 13.80 -16.77
N GLU A 321 1.27 13.96 -16.14
CA GLU A 321 2.53 13.58 -16.77
C GLU A 321 2.81 12.11 -16.47
N VAL A 322 2.97 11.31 -17.53
CA VAL A 322 3.00 9.85 -17.46
C VAL A 322 4.40 9.30 -17.71
N TYR A 323 4.79 8.39 -16.83
CA TYR A 323 5.97 7.53 -17.01
C TYR A 323 5.56 6.08 -16.90
N SER A 324 6.28 5.19 -17.60
CA SER A 324 6.08 3.75 -17.45
C SER A 324 7.38 3.04 -17.09
N LEU A 325 7.29 1.80 -16.57
CA LEU A 325 8.44 1.00 -16.14
C LEU A 325 8.50 -0.35 -16.87
N PRO A 326 8.64 -0.37 -18.20
CA PRO A 326 8.58 -1.62 -18.97
C PRO A 326 9.76 -2.56 -18.72
N ARG A 327 10.92 -2.07 -18.24
CA ARG A 327 12.18 -2.80 -18.20
C ARG A 327 12.90 -2.87 -16.85
N CYS A 328 12.31 -2.34 -15.77
CA CYS A 328 12.88 -2.29 -14.41
C CYS A 328 14.23 -1.59 -14.24
N TYR A 329 14.74 -0.90 -15.23
CA TYR A 329 16.01 -0.15 -15.10
C TYR A 329 15.91 1.32 -15.53
N LYS A 330 14.81 1.71 -16.18
CA LYS A 330 14.58 3.08 -16.62
C LYS A 330 13.08 3.34 -16.70
N TYR A 331 12.66 4.45 -16.09
CA TYR A 331 11.34 5.01 -16.34
C TYR A 331 11.33 5.66 -17.72
N GLU A 332 10.36 5.27 -18.54
CA GLU A 332 10.19 5.80 -19.90
C GLU A 332 9.14 6.93 -19.85
N PRO A 333 9.52 8.18 -20.14
CA PRO A 333 8.57 9.28 -20.18
C PRO A 333 7.63 9.12 -21.39
N LEU A 334 6.35 9.12 -21.15
CA LEU A 334 5.31 9.05 -22.19
C LEU A 334 4.74 10.42 -22.55
N GLY A 335 5.06 11.46 -21.76
CA GLY A 335 4.52 12.82 -21.92
C GLY A 335 3.22 13.03 -21.15
N PHE A 336 2.45 14.03 -21.55
CA PHE A 336 1.18 14.33 -20.93
C PHE A 336 0.06 13.47 -21.52
N ALA A 337 -0.89 13.11 -20.66
CA ALA A 337 -2.06 12.32 -21.00
C ALA A 337 -3.27 12.80 -20.19
N LYS A 338 -4.45 12.56 -20.70
CA LYS A 338 -5.69 12.78 -19.99
C LYS A 338 -6.00 11.58 -19.11
N LEU A 339 -6.13 11.81 -17.80
CA LEU A 339 -6.59 10.82 -16.84
C LEU A 339 -8.03 11.16 -16.43
N THR A 340 -8.93 10.20 -16.61
CA THR A 340 -10.32 10.28 -16.15
C THR A 340 -10.59 9.13 -15.20
N HIS A 341 -11.33 9.38 -14.11
CA HIS A 341 -11.80 8.35 -13.17
C HIS A 341 -13.26 8.59 -12.83
N THR A 342 -14.10 7.63 -13.20
CA THR A 342 -15.56 7.69 -13.02
C THR A 342 -16.12 6.43 -12.38
N ILE A 343 -17.36 6.49 -11.95
CA ILE A 343 -18.06 5.35 -11.31
C ILE A 343 -18.30 4.24 -12.34
N GLU A 344 -18.64 4.62 -13.57
CA GLU A 344 -19.02 3.70 -14.65
C GLU A 344 -17.80 3.05 -15.29
N ASP A 345 -16.78 3.84 -15.61
CA ASP A 345 -15.65 3.39 -16.42
C ASP A 345 -14.41 3.01 -15.60
N GLY A 346 -14.34 3.44 -14.33
CA GLY A 346 -13.09 3.34 -13.57
C GLY A 346 -12.04 4.30 -14.14
N PHE A 347 -10.79 3.84 -14.31
CA PHE A 347 -9.71 4.65 -14.87
C PHE A 347 -9.62 4.55 -16.37
N ILE A 348 -9.56 5.71 -17.04
CA ILE A 348 -9.20 5.85 -18.44
C ILE A 348 -8.01 6.79 -18.54
N LEU A 349 -6.90 6.32 -19.12
CA LEU A 349 -5.72 7.11 -19.41
C LEU A 349 -5.51 7.15 -20.91
N GLU A 350 -5.61 8.34 -21.51
CA GLU A 350 -5.50 8.56 -22.95
C GLU A 350 -4.35 9.53 -23.25
N GLY A 351 -3.43 9.11 -24.09
CA GLY A 351 -2.27 9.91 -24.44
C GLY A 351 -1.72 9.59 -25.82
N HIS A 352 -0.68 10.36 -26.19
CA HIS A 352 0.02 10.19 -27.45
C HIS A 352 1.49 9.93 -27.21
N TYR A 353 2.03 8.87 -27.83
CA TYR A 353 3.44 8.53 -27.70
C TYR A 353 4.00 8.06 -29.05
N ARG A 354 5.05 8.73 -29.51
CA ARG A 354 5.78 8.40 -30.76
C ARG A 354 4.89 8.30 -32.01
N GLY A 355 4.00 9.25 -32.18
CA GLY A 355 3.13 9.32 -33.35
C GLY A 355 1.95 8.37 -33.32
N GLN A 356 1.67 7.74 -32.17
CA GLN A 356 0.52 6.84 -31.97
C GLN A 356 -0.22 7.17 -30.67
N ASP A 357 -1.53 7.10 -30.74
CA ASP A 357 -2.37 7.22 -29.55
C ASP A 357 -2.32 5.93 -28.74
N TYR A 358 -2.45 6.06 -27.42
CA TYR A 358 -2.65 4.93 -26.52
C TYR A 358 -3.82 5.20 -25.59
N LYS A 359 -4.50 4.13 -25.20
CA LYS A 359 -5.60 4.16 -24.25
C LYS A 359 -5.50 3.00 -23.29
N ILE A 360 -5.35 3.30 -22.01
CA ILE A 360 -5.36 2.32 -20.92
C ILE A 360 -6.70 2.47 -20.21
N HIS A 361 -7.41 1.37 -20.07
CA HIS A 361 -8.70 1.33 -19.39
C HIS A 361 -8.67 0.28 -18.27
N ARG A 362 -9.00 0.71 -17.07
CA ARG A 362 -9.13 -0.14 -15.89
C ARG A 362 -10.54 -0.02 -15.34
N MET A 363 -11.38 -0.99 -15.66
CA MET A 363 -12.78 -1.01 -15.20
C MET A 363 -12.88 -1.12 -13.68
N PRO A 364 -13.98 -0.69 -13.05
CA PRO A 364 -14.18 -0.71 -11.60
C PRO A 364 -13.80 -2.04 -10.93
N LEU A 365 -14.23 -3.18 -11.45
CA LEU A 365 -13.94 -4.50 -10.88
C LEU A 365 -12.52 -5.04 -11.16
N GLN A 366 -11.70 -4.30 -11.90
CA GLN A 366 -10.32 -4.68 -12.19
C GLN A 366 -9.30 -4.04 -11.22
N THR A 367 -9.74 -3.10 -10.39
CA THR A 367 -8.85 -2.32 -9.52
C THR A 367 -9.52 -2.14 -8.16
N ASN A 368 -9.19 -3.02 -7.21
CA ASN A 368 -9.79 -3.01 -5.87
C ASN A 368 -9.20 -1.95 -4.93
N SER A 369 -8.06 -1.38 -5.26
CA SER A 369 -7.42 -0.26 -4.57
C SER A 369 -6.44 0.42 -5.51
N LEU A 370 -5.90 1.58 -5.13
CA LEU A 370 -4.97 2.38 -5.92
C LEU A 370 -3.63 2.51 -5.20
N HIS A 371 -2.56 2.31 -5.95
CA HIS A 371 -1.22 2.62 -5.46
C HIS A 371 -0.95 4.11 -5.64
N ILE A 372 -0.70 4.78 -4.53
CA ILE A 372 -0.33 6.19 -4.48
C ILE A 372 1.05 6.34 -3.88
N GLU A 373 1.80 7.36 -4.30
CA GLU A 373 3.12 7.68 -3.79
C GLU A 373 3.20 9.17 -3.51
N TYR A 374 3.64 9.52 -2.31
CA TYR A 374 3.95 10.89 -1.94
C TYR A 374 5.43 11.17 -2.16
N ASP A 375 5.75 12.31 -2.79
CA ASP A 375 7.13 12.72 -3.05
C ASP A 375 8.00 11.64 -3.73
N PHE A 376 7.49 11.03 -4.80
CA PHE A 376 8.15 9.91 -5.47
C PHE A 376 9.49 10.31 -6.10
N LEU A 377 10.58 10.07 -5.38
CA LEU A 377 11.94 10.54 -5.70
C LEU A 377 12.60 9.86 -6.90
N ARG A 378 12.10 8.72 -7.34
CA ARG A 378 12.78 7.96 -8.41
C ARG A 378 12.73 8.66 -9.76
N ILE A 379 11.74 9.53 -9.95
CA ILE A 379 11.56 10.36 -11.14
C ILE A 379 11.56 11.84 -10.75
N LYS A 380 10.57 12.29 -9.98
CA LYS A 380 10.36 13.66 -9.52
C LYS A 380 9.83 13.66 -8.08
N PRO A 381 10.14 14.68 -7.28
CA PRO A 381 9.65 14.77 -5.90
C PRO A 381 8.21 15.31 -5.83
N PHE A 382 7.29 14.69 -6.56
CA PHE A 382 5.87 15.01 -6.58
C PHE A 382 5.03 13.77 -6.30
N ASP A 383 3.78 14.00 -5.96
CA ASP A 383 2.80 12.98 -5.68
C ASP A 383 2.27 12.36 -6.98
N LEU A 384 2.03 11.05 -6.97
CA LEU A 384 1.54 10.34 -8.15
C LEU A 384 0.61 9.18 -7.79
N VAL A 385 -0.11 8.72 -8.80
CA VAL A 385 -0.84 7.45 -8.78
C VAL A 385 -0.19 6.46 -9.75
N ASP A 386 -0.15 5.17 -9.36
CA ASP A 386 0.30 4.08 -10.23
C ASP A 386 -0.91 3.30 -10.73
N ILE A 387 -1.13 3.34 -12.03
CA ILE A 387 -2.15 2.55 -12.72
C ILE A 387 -1.46 1.38 -13.41
N SER A 388 -1.57 0.20 -12.81
CA SER A 388 -0.96 -1.00 -13.34
C SER A 388 -1.91 -1.83 -14.19
N THR A 389 -1.39 -2.39 -15.28
CA THR A 389 -2.00 -3.45 -16.09
C THR A 389 -1.21 -4.75 -15.92
N GLU A 390 -1.67 -5.84 -16.50
CA GLU A 390 -0.90 -7.11 -16.51
C GLU A 390 0.48 -6.96 -17.17
N ASN A 391 0.61 -6.02 -18.11
CA ASN A 391 1.80 -5.86 -18.96
C ASN A 391 2.69 -4.68 -18.60
N ASP A 392 2.16 -3.64 -17.92
CA ASP A 392 2.90 -2.42 -17.61
C ASP A 392 2.35 -1.69 -16.38
N SER A 393 3.13 -0.73 -15.87
CA SER A 393 2.75 0.16 -14.78
C SER A 393 2.95 1.60 -15.22
N PHE A 394 1.92 2.44 -15.06
CA PHE A 394 1.87 3.83 -15.48
C PHE A 394 1.85 4.74 -14.26
N TYR A 395 2.93 5.49 -14.08
CA TYR A 395 3.15 6.44 -12.98
C TYR A 395 2.67 7.80 -13.44
N CYS A 396 1.50 8.23 -12.95
CA CYS A 396 0.79 9.41 -13.38
C CYS A 396 0.94 10.52 -12.32
N TYR A 397 1.74 11.54 -12.62
CA TYR A 397 1.87 12.75 -11.81
C TYR A 397 0.69 13.68 -12.07
N THR A 398 -0.11 13.94 -11.05
CA THR A 398 -1.26 14.83 -11.14
C THR A 398 -0.81 16.29 -11.21
N THR A 399 -1.53 17.11 -11.98
CA THR A 399 -1.32 18.58 -11.98
C THR A 399 -2.10 19.26 -10.86
N LYS A 400 -3.20 18.63 -10.43
CA LYS A 400 -3.99 19.07 -9.27
C LYS A 400 -3.30 18.63 -7.98
N PRO A 401 -3.12 19.53 -7.00
CA PRO A 401 -2.48 19.19 -5.73
C PRO A 401 -3.43 18.36 -4.83
N ASP A 402 -2.83 17.53 -3.97
CA ASP A 402 -3.48 16.81 -2.86
C ASP A 402 -4.75 16.02 -3.24
N VAL A 403 -4.76 15.43 -4.45
CA VAL A 403 -5.92 14.67 -4.96
C VAL A 403 -5.73 13.16 -4.88
N ILE A 404 -4.50 12.67 -4.67
CA ILE A 404 -4.21 11.24 -4.78
C ILE A 404 -4.86 10.42 -3.67
N THR A 405 -5.01 10.98 -2.47
CA THR A 405 -5.73 10.35 -1.36
C THR A 405 -7.20 10.17 -1.71
N LYS A 406 -7.85 11.21 -2.25
CA LYS A 406 -9.24 11.14 -2.73
C LYS A 406 -9.41 10.10 -3.82
N LEU A 407 -8.47 10.02 -4.77
CA LEU A 407 -8.48 9.01 -5.84
C LEU A 407 -8.38 7.59 -5.28
N ALA A 408 -7.56 7.38 -4.24
CA ALA A 408 -7.45 6.08 -3.58
C ALA A 408 -8.78 5.68 -2.91
N PHE A 409 -9.41 6.60 -2.17
CA PHE A 409 -10.74 6.36 -1.58
C PHE A 409 -11.78 6.04 -2.64
N ALA A 410 -11.87 6.89 -3.67
CA ALA A 410 -12.86 6.70 -4.74
C ALA A 410 -12.68 5.35 -5.46
N THR A 411 -11.44 4.92 -5.68
CA THR A 411 -11.17 3.61 -6.30
C THR A 411 -11.74 2.46 -5.47
N GLU A 412 -11.52 2.50 -4.16
CA GLU A 412 -12.01 1.48 -3.24
C GLU A 412 -13.55 1.49 -3.13
N GLU A 413 -14.16 2.66 -3.01
CA GLU A 413 -15.61 2.81 -2.91
C GLU A 413 -16.33 2.43 -4.22
N ILE A 414 -15.78 2.80 -5.38
CA ILE A 414 -16.30 2.40 -6.70
C ILE A 414 -16.21 0.87 -6.88
N TYR A 415 -15.09 0.26 -6.45
CA TYR A 415 -14.95 -1.20 -6.48
C TYR A 415 -16.00 -1.89 -5.62
N GLN A 416 -16.25 -1.40 -4.39
CA GLN A 416 -17.26 -1.95 -3.48
C GLN A 416 -18.67 -1.83 -4.08
N LEU A 417 -19.02 -0.65 -4.61
CA LEU A 417 -20.31 -0.44 -5.27
C LEU A 417 -20.48 -1.39 -6.47
N ALA A 418 -19.45 -1.57 -7.28
CA ALA A 418 -19.49 -2.48 -8.42
C ALA A 418 -19.63 -3.96 -7.99
N LEU A 419 -19.03 -4.37 -6.87
CA LEU A 419 -19.22 -5.69 -6.28
C LEU A 419 -20.64 -5.90 -5.77
N GLU A 420 -21.20 -4.92 -5.05
CA GLU A 420 -22.58 -4.94 -4.57
C GLU A 420 -23.56 -5.10 -5.75
N ASN A 421 -23.40 -4.29 -6.79
CA ASN A 421 -24.23 -4.35 -8.01
C ASN A 421 -24.12 -5.72 -8.70
N ARG A 422 -22.91 -6.29 -8.80
CA ARG A 422 -22.70 -7.63 -9.37
C ARG A 422 -23.34 -8.75 -8.55
N ARG A 423 -23.32 -8.64 -7.22
CA ARG A 423 -23.97 -9.60 -6.32
C ARG A 423 -25.49 -9.52 -6.44
N ASN A 424 -26.05 -8.32 -6.51
CA ASN A 424 -27.48 -8.08 -6.66
C ASN A 424 -28.03 -8.54 -8.02
N ALA A 425 -27.24 -8.37 -9.10
CA ALA A 425 -27.61 -8.85 -10.44
C ALA A 425 -27.59 -10.39 -10.60
N LYS A 426 -27.03 -11.14 -9.63
CA LYS A 426 -26.99 -12.60 -9.61
C LYS A 426 -28.09 -13.24 -8.75
N LYS A 427 -28.77 -12.43 -7.94
CA LYS A 427 -29.97 -12.81 -7.18
C LYS A 427 -31.22 -12.63 -8.01
#